data_856d75e7e29e26be03f8e81539ad2e73
#
_entry.id   856d75e7e29e26be03f8e81539ad2e73
#
_cell.length_a   1.000
_cell.length_b   1.000
_cell.length_c   1.000
_cell.angle_alpha   90.00
_cell.angle_beta   90.00
_cell.angle_gamma   90.00
#
_symmetry.space_group_name_H-M   'P 1'
#
loop_
_entity.id
_entity.type
_entity.pdbx_description
1 polymer ?
#
loop_
_entity_poly.entity_id
_entity_poly.type
_entity_poly.pdbx_seq_one_letter_code
_entity_poly.pdbx_strand_id
1 'polypeptide(L)'
;MLLWSPEGLHGAHPDRAVRQRTADYLVALVHFAEALGAGVMILGSPKARTAISPLTPAESAQMWLETLEPALKVCEVTGIQILLEPLPETDVVQTLREAVALVEQVNHPFLRTMLDVKSTLAESPDVPTLIRRYAPYIAHVHLNDANLRAPGYGTTDFSPILQALQLVGYTGWASLKPFDYFPSPTTFPLQK
;
A
#
# COMPACT_ATOMS: atom_id res chain seq x y z
N MET A 1 6.12 -5.49 2.96
CA MET A 1 6.19 -6.82 2.32
C MET A 1 5.05 -6.93 1.32
N LEU A 2 5.35 -7.12 0.05
CA LEU A 2 4.39 -7.34 -1.03
C LEU A 2 4.09 -8.85 -1.09
N LEU A 3 3.15 -9.33 -0.30
CA LEU A 3 2.79 -10.76 -0.26
C LEU A 3 1.38 -11.00 -0.81
N TRP A 4 1.07 -10.37 -1.90
CA TRP A 4 -0.23 -10.55 -2.48
C TRP A 4 -0.11 -11.22 -3.84
N SER A 5 -0.31 -12.53 -3.93
CA SER A 5 -0.46 -13.16 -5.24
C SER A 5 -0.88 -14.63 -5.31
N PRO A 6 -1.58 -15.25 -4.38
CA PRO A 6 -2.23 -16.49 -4.72
C PRO A 6 -3.35 -16.25 -5.74
N GLU A 7 -3.41 -17.05 -6.78
CA GLU A 7 -4.53 -17.03 -7.71
C GLU A 7 -5.85 -17.28 -6.98
N GLY A 8 -6.91 -16.61 -7.41
CA GLY A 8 -8.25 -16.80 -6.86
C GLY A 8 -8.54 -16.06 -5.55
N LEU A 9 -7.66 -15.12 -5.13
CA LEU A 9 -7.94 -14.19 -4.03
C LEU A 9 -8.27 -12.80 -4.58
N HIS A 10 -9.34 -12.21 -4.04
CA HIS A 10 -9.76 -10.86 -4.40
C HIS A 10 -10.66 -10.27 -3.32
N GLY A 11 -10.25 -9.17 -2.69
CA GLY A 11 -10.96 -8.61 -1.54
C GLY A 11 -12.29 -7.94 -1.86
N ALA A 12 -12.48 -7.51 -3.11
CA ALA A 12 -13.72 -6.91 -3.60
C ALA A 12 -14.50 -7.84 -4.53
N HIS A 13 -14.29 -9.16 -4.46
CA HIS A 13 -14.96 -10.11 -5.34
C HIS A 13 -16.48 -10.17 -5.03
N PRO A 14 -17.39 -10.23 -6.05
CA PRO A 14 -18.83 -10.38 -5.79
C PRO A 14 -19.16 -11.68 -5.05
N ASP A 15 -18.45 -12.78 -5.32
CA ASP A 15 -18.61 -14.03 -4.59
C ASP A 15 -18.05 -13.92 -3.16
N ARG A 16 -18.95 -14.09 -2.17
CA ARG A 16 -18.60 -14.06 -0.75
C ARG A 16 -17.56 -15.11 -0.37
N ALA A 17 -17.57 -16.29 -1.00
CA ALA A 17 -16.61 -17.35 -0.67
C ALA A 17 -15.18 -16.95 -1.08
N VAL A 18 -15.01 -16.20 -2.16
CA VAL A 18 -13.72 -15.63 -2.56
C VAL A 18 -13.27 -14.59 -1.52
N ARG A 19 -14.16 -13.69 -1.11
CA ARG A 19 -13.83 -12.69 -0.08
C ARG A 19 -13.46 -13.33 1.26
N GLN A 20 -14.17 -14.38 1.66
CA GLN A 20 -13.85 -15.10 2.91
C GLN A 20 -12.46 -15.72 2.85
N ARG A 21 -12.11 -16.44 1.77
CA ARG A 21 -10.74 -16.98 1.60
C ARG A 21 -9.68 -15.89 1.59
N THR A 22 -10.02 -14.72 1.03
CA THR A 22 -9.14 -13.56 1.02
C THR A 22 -8.95 -13.00 2.42
N ALA A 23 -10.01 -12.89 3.21
CA ALA A 23 -9.94 -12.45 4.61
C ALA A 23 -9.10 -13.41 5.46
N ASP A 24 -9.32 -14.73 5.32
CA ASP A 24 -8.56 -15.76 6.03
C ASP A 24 -7.06 -15.69 5.68
N TYR A 25 -6.76 -15.45 4.40
CA TYR A 25 -5.38 -15.25 3.94
C TYR A 25 -4.74 -13.99 4.52
N LEU A 26 -5.47 -12.87 4.58
CA LEU A 26 -4.97 -11.64 5.19
C LEU A 26 -4.68 -11.82 6.69
N VAL A 27 -5.54 -12.53 7.41
CA VAL A 27 -5.30 -12.92 8.81
C VAL A 27 -3.99 -13.72 8.94
N ALA A 28 -3.81 -14.73 8.09
CA ALA A 28 -2.57 -15.52 8.09
C ALA A 28 -1.33 -14.66 7.78
N LEU A 29 -1.45 -13.67 6.88
CA LEU A 29 -0.36 -12.73 6.58
C LEU A 29 -0.02 -11.81 7.77
N VAL A 30 -1.00 -11.37 8.56
CA VAL A 30 -0.73 -10.58 9.78
C VAL A 30 0.07 -11.41 10.78
N HIS A 31 -0.31 -12.66 11.04
CA HIS A 31 0.47 -13.55 11.91
C HIS A 31 1.86 -13.85 11.35
N PHE A 32 1.99 -13.99 10.04
CA PHE A 32 3.30 -14.17 9.41
C PHE A 32 4.18 -12.91 9.55
N ALA A 33 3.60 -11.71 9.40
CA ALA A 33 4.30 -10.46 9.63
C ALA A 33 4.76 -10.33 11.10
N GLU A 34 3.92 -10.70 12.05
CA GLU A 34 4.25 -10.78 13.48
C GLU A 34 5.44 -11.72 13.72
N ALA A 35 5.39 -12.93 13.19
CA ALA A 35 6.47 -13.92 13.33
C ALA A 35 7.80 -13.46 12.73
N LEU A 36 7.77 -12.57 11.74
CA LEU A 36 8.96 -11.93 11.16
C LEU A 36 9.44 -10.69 11.95
N GLY A 37 8.75 -10.27 12.99
CA GLY A 37 9.03 -9.04 13.72
C GLY A 37 8.76 -7.75 12.91
N ALA A 38 7.86 -7.83 11.91
CA ALA A 38 7.49 -6.65 11.13
C ALA A 38 6.53 -5.76 11.94
N GLY A 39 6.66 -4.44 11.77
CA GLY A 39 5.72 -3.48 12.37
C GLY A 39 4.58 -3.07 11.42
N VAL A 40 4.77 -3.26 10.11
CA VAL A 40 3.82 -2.83 9.09
C VAL A 40 3.64 -3.90 8.00
N MET A 41 2.45 -3.97 7.43
CA MET A 41 2.11 -4.79 6.27
C MET A 41 1.48 -3.90 5.19
N ILE A 42 2.09 -3.83 4.01
CA ILE A 42 1.63 -2.97 2.92
C ILE A 42 0.72 -3.77 1.98
N LEU A 43 -0.47 -3.23 1.72
CA LEU A 43 -1.45 -3.76 0.78
C LEU A 43 -1.41 -2.95 -0.52
N GLY A 44 -0.62 -3.41 -1.48
CA GLY A 44 -0.35 -2.73 -2.73
C GLY A 44 -0.75 -3.46 -4.00
N SER A 45 -1.47 -4.59 -3.94
CA SER A 45 -1.80 -5.36 -5.14
C SER A 45 -3.03 -4.80 -5.89
N PRO A 46 -2.86 -4.19 -7.09
CA PRO A 46 -4.00 -3.66 -7.83
C PRO A 46 -4.99 -4.76 -8.23
N LYS A 47 -4.51 -5.91 -8.70
CA LYS A 47 -5.34 -7.03 -9.16
C LYS A 47 -6.26 -7.61 -8.09
N ALA A 48 -5.95 -7.41 -6.83
CA ALA A 48 -6.72 -7.97 -5.72
C ALA A 48 -7.86 -7.05 -5.24
N ARG A 49 -7.98 -5.85 -5.81
CA ARG A 49 -8.96 -4.84 -5.39
C ARG A 49 -9.59 -4.06 -6.56
N THR A 50 -9.20 -4.32 -7.81
CA THR A 50 -9.85 -3.74 -8.98
C THR A 50 -11.32 -4.14 -9.02
N ALA A 51 -12.21 -3.21 -9.38
CA ALA A 51 -13.64 -3.48 -9.46
C ALA A 51 -13.94 -4.58 -10.49
N ILE A 52 -14.84 -5.50 -10.12
CA ILE A 52 -15.31 -6.59 -10.98
C ILE A 52 -16.77 -6.31 -11.34
N SER A 53 -17.09 -6.19 -12.64
CA SER A 53 -18.46 -6.00 -13.08
C SER A 53 -19.40 -7.04 -12.47
N PRO A 54 -20.62 -6.69 -12.02
CA PRO A 54 -21.28 -5.39 -12.19
C PRO A 54 -20.99 -4.34 -11.09
N LEU A 55 -20.04 -4.57 -10.20
CA LEU A 55 -19.74 -3.68 -9.08
C LEU A 55 -19.10 -2.37 -9.55
N THR A 56 -19.53 -1.27 -8.97
CA THR A 56 -18.88 0.03 -9.10
C THR A 56 -17.58 0.08 -8.26
N PRO A 57 -16.65 0.99 -8.54
CA PRO A 57 -15.47 1.21 -7.70
C PRO A 57 -15.82 1.47 -6.22
N ALA A 58 -16.88 2.23 -5.94
CA ALA A 58 -17.32 2.53 -4.58
C ALA A 58 -17.83 1.27 -3.85
N GLU A 59 -18.65 0.45 -4.49
CA GLU A 59 -19.11 -0.84 -3.94
C GLU A 59 -17.94 -1.79 -3.72
N SER A 60 -16.99 -1.82 -4.65
CA SER A 60 -15.78 -2.63 -4.53
C SER A 60 -14.90 -2.17 -3.37
N ALA A 61 -14.75 -0.85 -3.16
CA ALA A 61 -14.04 -0.29 -2.03
C ALA A 61 -14.67 -0.72 -0.70
N GLN A 62 -16.01 -0.64 -0.61
CA GLN A 62 -16.74 -1.05 0.59
C GLN A 62 -16.56 -2.56 0.89
N MET A 63 -16.72 -3.42 -0.12
CA MET A 63 -16.52 -4.87 0.04
C MET A 63 -15.08 -5.21 0.43
N TRP A 64 -14.11 -4.47 -0.10
CA TRP A 64 -12.71 -4.66 0.22
C TRP A 64 -12.42 -4.29 1.69
N LEU A 65 -12.99 -3.20 2.20
CA LEU A 65 -12.88 -2.83 3.62
C LEU A 65 -13.50 -3.89 4.53
N GLU A 66 -14.67 -4.42 4.19
CA GLU A 66 -15.30 -5.53 4.93
C GLU A 66 -14.41 -6.78 4.95
N THR A 67 -13.73 -7.05 3.85
CA THR A 67 -12.77 -8.18 3.75
C THR A 67 -11.53 -7.97 4.63
N LEU A 68 -11.13 -6.72 4.90
CA LEU A 68 -10.02 -6.39 5.79
C LEU A 68 -10.38 -6.50 7.29
N GLU A 69 -11.64 -6.38 7.65
CA GLU A 69 -12.06 -6.30 9.05
C GLU A 69 -11.51 -7.44 9.94
N PRO A 70 -11.55 -8.73 9.55
CA PRO A 70 -10.97 -9.81 10.35
C PRO A 70 -9.46 -9.65 10.60
N ALA A 71 -8.71 -9.18 9.59
CA ALA A 71 -7.28 -8.94 9.73
C ALA A 71 -7.00 -7.74 10.66
N LEU A 72 -7.80 -6.69 10.60
CA LEU A 72 -7.67 -5.54 11.50
C LEU A 72 -7.90 -5.93 12.97
N LYS A 73 -8.83 -6.83 13.26
CA LYS A 73 -9.03 -7.38 14.62
C LYS A 73 -7.80 -8.14 15.13
N VAL A 74 -7.10 -8.86 14.25
CA VAL A 74 -5.83 -9.52 14.62
C VAL A 74 -4.73 -8.50 14.83
N CYS A 75 -4.72 -7.40 14.08
CA CYS A 75 -3.78 -6.30 14.28
C CYS A 75 -3.88 -5.66 15.67
N GLU A 76 -5.05 -5.65 16.31
CA GLU A 76 -5.22 -5.16 17.69
C GLU A 76 -4.40 -5.96 18.72
N VAL A 77 -4.16 -7.24 18.44
CA VAL A 77 -3.42 -8.14 19.33
C VAL A 77 -1.94 -8.18 18.98
N THR A 78 -1.63 -8.15 17.68
CA THR A 78 -0.24 -8.30 17.18
C THR A 78 0.52 -6.98 17.12
N GLY A 79 -0.19 -5.84 17.10
CA GLY A 79 0.40 -4.51 16.93
C GLY A 79 0.83 -4.20 15.49
N ILE A 80 0.58 -5.09 14.53
CA ILE A 80 0.90 -4.87 13.12
C ILE A 80 -0.03 -3.80 12.54
N GLN A 81 0.52 -2.84 11.81
CA GLN A 81 -0.28 -1.87 11.05
C GLN A 81 -0.47 -2.33 9.60
N ILE A 82 -1.70 -2.29 9.12
CA ILE A 82 -2.01 -2.47 7.69
C ILE A 82 -1.98 -1.11 7.01
N LEU A 83 -1.22 -1.01 5.92
CA LEU A 83 -1.06 0.23 5.16
C LEU A 83 -1.67 0.08 3.77
N LEU A 84 -2.63 0.95 3.44
CA LEU A 84 -3.19 1.05 2.10
C LEU A 84 -2.18 1.75 1.19
N GLU A 85 -1.71 1.08 0.15
CA GLU A 85 -0.86 1.70 -0.86
C GLU A 85 -1.71 2.28 -1.99
N PRO A 86 -1.71 3.61 -2.22
CA PRO A 86 -2.36 4.20 -3.37
C PRO A 86 -1.69 3.75 -4.68
N LEU A 87 -2.47 3.28 -5.64
CA LEU A 87 -1.96 2.79 -6.93
C LEU A 87 -2.87 3.27 -8.06
N PRO A 88 -2.39 4.11 -8.99
CA PRO A 88 -3.19 4.62 -10.11
C PRO A 88 -3.71 3.53 -11.05
N GLU A 89 -3.11 2.35 -11.02
CA GLU A 89 -3.44 1.20 -11.87
C GLU A 89 -4.68 0.43 -11.41
N THR A 90 -5.34 0.84 -10.30
CA THR A 90 -6.56 0.20 -9.77
C THR A 90 -7.72 1.18 -9.77
N ASP A 91 -8.97 0.66 -9.67
CA ASP A 91 -10.18 1.46 -9.50
C ASP A 91 -10.49 1.78 -8.03
N VAL A 92 -9.76 1.15 -7.12
CA VAL A 92 -9.96 1.28 -5.67
C VAL A 92 -8.66 1.72 -5.02
N VAL A 93 -8.68 2.88 -4.35
CA VAL A 93 -7.48 3.50 -3.74
C VAL A 93 -6.44 3.89 -4.80
N GLN A 94 -6.81 4.79 -5.69
CA GLN A 94 -5.93 5.30 -6.74
C GLN A 94 -4.96 6.36 -6.23
N THR A 95 -5.44 7.20 -5.31
CA THR A 95 -4.73 8.39 -4.83
C THR A 95 -4.50 8.35 -3.32
N LEU A 96 -3.50 9.10 -2.85
CA LEU A 96 -3.25 9.29 -1.42
C LEU A 96 -4.47 9.89 -0.71
N ARG A 97 -5.18 10.81 -1.37
CA ARG A 97 -6.43 11.39 -0.84
C ARG A 97 -7.50 10.32 -0.63
N GLU A 98 -7.70 9.43 -1.58
CA GLU A 98 -8.67 8.32 -1.45
C GLU A 98 -8.27 7.37 -0.33
N ALA A 99 -6.99 7.01 -0.24
CA ALA A 99 -6.49 6.16 0.84
C ALA A 99 -6.77 6.77 2.21
N VAL A 100 -6.50 8.06 2.38
CA VAL A 100 -6.79 8.78 3.64
C VAL A 100 -8.29 8.79 3.93
N ALA A 101 -9.15 9.06 2.94
CA ALA A 101 -10.59 9.04 3.13
C ALA A 101 -11.11 7.67 3.61
N LEU A 102 -10.57 6.58 3.08
CA LEU A 102 -10.92 5.23 3.54
C LEU A 102 -10.39 4.93 4.95
N VAL A 103 -9.17 5.38 5.28
CA VAL A 103 -8.62 5.25 6.64
C VAL A 103 -9.49 6.01 7.65
N GLU A 104 -9.93 7.22 7.32
CA GLU A 104 -10.84 8.02 8.14
C GLU A 104 -12.21 7.36 8.29
N GLN A 105 -12.77 6.82 7.19
CA GLN A 105 -14.05 6.12 7.19
C GLN A 105 -14.03 4.89 8.12
N VAL A 106 -12.96 4.07 8.05
CA VAL A 106 -12.81 2.88 8.90
C VAL A 106 -12.48 3.26 10.35
N ASN A 107 -11.74 4.35 10.55
CA ASN A 107 -11.33 4.88 11.86
C ASN A 107 -10.76 3.78 12.79
N HIS A 108 -9.85 2.96 12.27
CA HIS A 108 -9.22 1.88 13.02
C HIS A 108 -7.74 2.20 13.30
N PRO A 109 -7.25 2.05 14.55
CA PRO A 109 -5.89 2.50 14.94
C PRO A 109 -4.77 1.78 14.17
N PHE A 110 -5.02 0.57 13.68
CA PHE A 110 -4.05 -0.23 12.93
C PHE A 110 -4.25 -0.17 11.41
N LEU A 111 -5.18 0.66 10.89
CA LEU A 111 -5.30 0.94 9.47
C LEU A 111 -4.73 2.32 9.18
N ARG A 112 -3.71 2.39 8.35
CA ARG A 112 -3.06 3.62 7.92
C ARG A 112 -2.86 3.60 6.39
N THR A 113 -2.19 4.61 5.88
CA THR A 113 -1.73 4.64 4.49
C THR A 113 -0.24 4.87 4.41
N MET A 114 0.28 4.86 3.21
CA MET A 114 1.67 5.14 2.91
C MET A 114 1.79 6.04 1.68
N LEU A 115 2.97 6.62 1.50
CA LEU A 115 3.34 7.38 0.31
C LEU A 115 4.20 6.50 -0.61
N ASP A 116 3.74 6.21 -1.82
CA ASP A 116 4.59 5.74 -2.93
C ASP A 116 4.86 6.92 -3.85
N VAL A 117 6.12 7.37 -3.93
CA VAL A 117 6.48 8.60 -4.64
C VAL A 117 6.06 8.52 -6.10
N LYS A 118 6.45 7.46 -6.82
CA LYS A 118 6.11 7.29 -8.25
C LYS A 118 4.60 7.34 -8.48
N SER A 119 3.83 6.63 -7.65
CA SER A 119 2.38 6.57 -7.78
C SER A 119 1.71 7.91 -7.51
N THR A 120 2.32 8.76 -6.67
CA THR A 120 1.77 10.06 -6.25
C THR A 120 2.20 11.22 -7.16
N LEU A 121 3.22 11.03 -8.04
CA LEU A 121 3.74 12.12 -8.90
C LEU A 121 2.69 12.77 -9.81
N ALA A 122 1.67 12.04 -10.22
CA ALA A 122 0.59 12.54 -11.08
C ALA A 122 -0.57 13.19 -10.29
N GLU A 123 -0.54 13.17 -8.96
CA GLU A 123 -1.59 13.74 -8.13
C GLU A 123 -1.48 15.28 -8.04
N SER A 124 -2.60 15.93 -7.79
CA SER A 124 -2.68 17.36 -7.52
C SER A 124 -3.31 17.59 -6.14
N PRO A 125 -2.73 18.43 -5.30
CA PRO A 125 -1.48 19.18 -5.49
C PRO A 125 -0.22 18.29 -5.50
N ASP A 126 0.96 18.89 -5.63
CA ASP A 126 2.25 18.20 -5.69
C ASP A 126 2.57 17.34 -4.45
N VAL A 127 3.49 16.39 -4.59
CA VAL A 127 3.87 15.44 -3.54
C VAL A 127 4.27 16.14 -2.23
N PRO A 128 5.11 17.18 -2.20
CA PRO A 128 5.43 17.91 -0.98
C PRO A 128 4.21 18.50 -0.26
N THR A 129 3.24 19.00 -1.01
CA THR A 129 2.00 19.54 -0.45
C THR A 129 1.11 18.42 0.11
N LEU A 130 1.01 17.29 -0.59
CA LEU A 130 0.28 16.11 -0.10
C LEU A 130 0.91 15.54 1.17
N ILE A 131 2.24 15.49 1.26
CA ILE A 131 2.95 15.08 2.49
C ILE A 131 2.55 15.98 3.65
N ARG A 132 2.64 17.30 3.51
CA ARG A 132 2.28 18.24 4.59
C ARG A 132 0.83 18.09 5.01
N ARG A 133 -0.08 17.84 4.06
CA ARG A 133 -1.51 17.71 4.31
C ARG A 133 -1.87 16.39 5.02
N TYR A 134 -1.24 15.30 4.63
CA TYR A 134 -1.61 13.95 5.05
C TYR A 134 -0.58 13.27 5.96
N ALA A 135 0.42 14.01 6.46
CA ALA A 135 1.46 13.49 7.34
C ALA A 135 0.95 12.58 8.48
N PRO A 136 -0.15 12.91 9.21
CA PRO A 136 -0.64 12.05 10.29
C PRO A 136 -1.06 10.64 9.86
N TYR A 137 -1.34 10.44 8.57
CA TYR A 137 -1.82 9.17 8.03
C TYR A 137 -0.72 8.34 7.37
N ILE A 138 0.43 8.95 7.02
CA ILE A 138 1.53 8.31 6.31
C ILE A 138 2.42 7.57 7.31
N ALA A 139 2.37 6.24 7.30
CA ALA A 139 3.16 5.39 8.19
C ALA A 139 4.39 4.77 7.52
N HIS A 140 4.49 4.82 6.20
CA HIS A 140 5.63 4.31 5.43
C HIS A 140 5.81 5.10 4.13
N VAL A 141 7.03 5.12 3.61
CA VAL A 141 7.34 5.79 2.33
C VAL A 141 8.08 4.83 1.41
N HIS A 142 7.64 4.70 0.17
CA HIS A 142 8.40 4.10 -0.92
C HIS A 142 9.08 5.18 -1.76
N LEU A 143 10.39 5.08 -1.90
CA LEU A 143 11.20 5.94 -2.75
C LEU A 143 11.51 5.21 -4.06
N ASN A 144 10.90 5.65 -5.12
CA ASN A 144 11.04 5.16 -6.48
C ASN A 144 10.87 6.31 -7.47
N ASP A 145 11.62 6.29 -8.56
CA ASP A 145 11.54 7.33 -9.59
C ASP A 145 10.46 6.99 -10.64
N ALA A 146 10.02 8.00 -11.39
CA ALA A 146 9.04 7.87 -12.46
C ALA A 146 9.42 6.81 -13.52
N ASN A 147 10.72 6.63 -13.76
CA ASN A 147 11.28 5.63 -14.67
C ASN A 147 11.40 4.22 -14.07
N LEU A 148 10.77 3.94 -12.94
CA LEU A 148 10.79 2.66 -12.21
C LEU A 148 12.12 2.29 -11.55
N ARG A 149 13.11 3.20 -11.55
CA ARG A 149 14.43 3.00 -10.95
C ARG A 149 14.51 3.59 -9.54
N ALA A 150 15.64 3.42 -8.91
CA ALA A 150 15.93 4.06 -7.63
C ALA A 150 16.04 5.59 -7.78
N PRO A 151 15.81 6.37 -6.70
CA PRO A 151 16.03 7.80 -6.67
C PRO A 151 17.40 8.20 -7.23
N GLY A 152 17.41 9.23 -8.08
CA GLY A 152 18.65 9.73 -8.71
C GLY A 152 18.99 9.08 -10.06
N TYR A 153 18.24 8.07 -10.50
CA TYR A 153 18.41 7.45 -11.82
C TYR A 153 17.35 7.89 -12.84
N GLY A 154 16.44 8.75 -12.44
CA GLY A 154 15.41 9.36 -13.29
C GLY A 154 15.42 10.89 -13.20
N THR A 155 14.26 11.48 -13.42
CA THR A 155 14.07 12.94 -13.49
C THR A 155 13.34 13.52 -12.29
N THR A 156 12.90 12.69 -11.33
CA THR A 156 12.19 13.16 -10.14
C THR A 156 13.16 13.91 -9.23
N ASP A 157 12.84 15.17 -8.91
CA ASP A 157 13.56 15.90 -7.86
C ASP A 157 13.03 15.46 -6.49
N PHE A 158 13.85 14.68 -5.78
CA PHE A 158 13.53 14.22 -4.44
C PHE A 158 13.80 15.25 -3.35
N SER A 159 14.54 16.33 -3.63
CA SER A 159 14.90 17.33 -2.62
C SER A 159 13.68 17.95 -1.93
N PRO A 160 12.65 18.45 -2.64
CA PRO A 160 11.46 19.00 -1.99
C PRO A 160 10.61 17.93 -1.28
N ILE A 161 10.64 16.68 -1.75
CA ILE A 161 9.93 15.55 -1.11
C ILE A 161 10.55 15.23 0.25
N LEU A 162 11.87 15.04 0.28
CA LEU A 162 12.61 14.74 1.52
C LEU A 162 12.53 15.91 2.50
N GLN A 163 12.60 17.15 2.00
CA GLN A 163 12.42 18.34 2.82
C GLN A 163 11.02 18.42 3.44
N ALA A 164 9.97 18.06 2.68
CA ALA A 164 8.62 18.02 3.21
C ALA A 164 8.46 16.96 4.31
N LEU A 165 9.02 15.76 4.13
CA LEU A 165 9.04 14.71 5.15
C LEU A 165 9.76 15.18 6.43
N GLN A 166 10.89 15.85 6.28
CA GLN A 166 11.63 16.42 7.42
C GLN A 166 10.81 17.50 8.14
N LEU A 167 10.17 18.42 7.41
CA LEU A 167 9.39 19.52 7.98
C LEU A 167 8.17 19.03 8.78
N VAL A 168 7.55 17.91 8.38
CA VAL A 168 6.43 17.31 9.13
C VAL A 168 6.90 16.40 10.26
N GLY A 169 8.21 16.27 10.48
CA GLY A 169 8.77 15.43 11.53
C GLY A 169 8.58 13.93 11.27
N TYR A 170 8.59 13.49 10.01
CA TYR A 170 8.46 12.09 9.68
C TYR A 170 9.65 11.28 10.21
N THR A 171 9.37 10.28 11.04
CA THR A 171 10.36 9.40 11.68
C THR A 171 10.23 7.93 11.27
N GLY A 172 9.29 7.63 10.37
CA GLY A 172 9.07 6.28 9.87
C GLY A 172 10.13 5.81 8.86
N TRP A 173 9.97 4.61 8.37
CA TRP A 173 10.87 4.04 7.37
C TRP A 173 10.57 4.57 5.96
N ALA A 174 11.64 4.86 5.21
CA ALA A 174 11.60 5.12 3.78
C ALA A 174 12.37 4.00 3.07
N SER A 175 11.66 3.17 2.31
CA SER A 175 12.23 2.03 1.59
C SER A 175 12.46 2.35 0.12
N LEU A 176 13.61 1.94 -0.41
CA LEU A 176 13.83 1.96 -1.86
C LEU A 176 12.97 0.86 -2.51
N LYS A 177 12.18 1.23 -3.51
CA LYS A 177 11.28 0.30 -4.24
C LYS A 177 11.48 0.43 -5.76
N PRO A 178 12.67 0.15 -6.31
CA PRO A 178 12.87 0.11 -7.74
C PRO A 178 12.19 -1.14 -8.33
N PHE A 179 11.66 -1.02 -9.53
CA PHE A 179 11.14 -2.14 -10.34
C PHE A 179 12.09 -2.49 -11.46
N ASP A 180 12.92 -1.51 -11.91
CA ASP A 180 13.96 -1.70 -12.90
C ASP A 180 15.34 -1.55 -12.23
N TYR A 181 16.04 -2.67 -12.10
CA TYR A 181 17.38 -2.73 -11.52
C TYR A 181 18.20 -3.83 -12.18
N PHE A 182 19.53 -3.60 -12.23
CA PHE A 182 20.46 -4.55 -12.83
C PHE A 182 21.54 -4.96 -11.80
N PRO A 183 21.85 -6.24 -11.72
CA PRO A 183 21.18 -7.36 -12.39
C PRO A 183 19.80 -7.63 -11.80
N SER A 184 18.82 -7.98 -12.64
CA SER A 184 17.49 -8.34 -12.14
C SER A 184 17.55 -9.67 -11.39
N PRO A 185 16.63 -9.96 -10.43
CA PRO A 185 16.61 -11.24 -9.71
C PRO A 185 16.52 -12.45 -10.63
N THR A 186 15.94 -12.26 -11.82
CA THR A 186 15.83 -13.31 -12.85
C THR A 186 17.13 -13.56 -13.60
N THR A 187 18.10 -12.64 -13.50
CA THR A 187 19.41 -12.74 -14.14
C THR A 187 20.53 -13.12 -13.19
N PHE A 188 20.26 -13.18 -11.88
CA PHE A 188 21.20 -13.72 -10.92
C PHE A 188 21.16 -15.25 -10.99
N PRO A 189 22.26 -15.93 -11.36
CA PRO A 189 22.34 -17.35 -11.10
C PRO A 189 22.33 -17.52 -9.57
N LEU A 190 21.31 -18.20 -9.06
CA LEU A 190 21.36 -18.71 -7.68
C LEU A 190 22.60 -19.60 -7.62
N GLN A 191 23.66 -19.12 -6.99
CA GLN A 191 24.79 -19.99 -6.65
C GLN A 191 24.24 -21.06 -5.71
N LYS A 192 24.25 -22.29 -6.19
CA LYS A 192 23.86 -23.48 -5.44
C LYS A 192 24.89 -23.79 -4.36
#